data_bb4146d85ba7e2f747b5ea72a4dbc9d1
#
_entry.id   bb4146d85ba7e2f747b5ea72a4dbc9d1
#
_cell.length_a   1.000
_cell.length_b   1.000
_cell.length_c   1.000
_cell.angle_alpha   90.00
_cell.angle_beta   90.00
_cell.angle_gamma   90.00
#
_symmetry.space_group_name_H-M   'P 1'
#
loop_
_entity.id
_entity.type
_entity.pdbx_description
1 polymer ?
#
loop_
_entity_poly.entity_id
_entity_poly.type
_entity_poly.pdbx_seq_one_letter_code
_entity_poly.pdbx_strand_id
1 'polypeptide(L)'
;VTIRIVEIKERTQAISSPIRNAYIDFSQMTISVVAVITDVVHDGKPVIGYGFNSNGRYGQGGLINERFAPRLLNAEPKSLMNTAGDNLDPHKAWDAMMANEKPGGHGERSVAVGTLDMALWDATAKIAGLPLFRLLAQQHGLEADPRVFVYAAGGYYYPGKDLSALRDEMCSYVDRGYNVVKMKIGGASLEDDRARIEAVLEVLGDRAQLAVDANGRFDLQTALDYAAM
;
A
#
# COMPACT_ATOMS: atom_id res chain seq x y z
N VAL A 1 -22.22 -1.97 24.58
CA VAL A 1 -22.67 -2.75 23.40
C VAL A 1 -21.45 -3.48 22.85
N THR A 2 -21.56 -4.79 22.59
CA THR A 2 -20.44 -5.56 22.00
C THR A 2 -20.44 -5.39 20.49
N ILE A 3 -19.35 -4.90 19.95
CA ILE A 3 -19.14 -4.75 18.49
C ILE A 3 -18.71 -6.10 17.91
N ARG A 4 -19.27 -6.45 16.75
CA ARG A 4 -18.98 -7.71 16.06
C ARG A 4 -18.52 -7.45 14.63
N ILE A 5 -17.57 -8.24 14.16
CA ILE A 5 -17.32 -8.42 12.74
C ILE A 5 -18.33 -9.47 12.27
N VAL A 6 -19.27 -9.07 11.41
CA VAL A 6 -20.38 -9.92 10.96
C VAL A 6 -20.08 -10.64 9.67
N GLU A 7 -19.22 -10.07 8.83
CA GLU A 7 -18.84 -10.65 7.55
C GLU A 7 -17.49 -10.08 7.11
N ILE A 8 -16.70 -10.91 6.44
CA ILE A 8 -15.48 -10.49 5.73
C ILE A 8 -15.62 -10.96 4.28
N LYS A 9 -15.52 -10.03 3.35
CA LYS A 9 -15.54 -10.31 1.91
C LYS A 9 -14.17 -10.05 1.32
N GLU A 10 -13.70 -10.97 0.52
CA GLU A 10 -12.50 -10.81 -0.30
C GLU A 10 -12.87 -10.92 -1.78
N ARG A 11 -12.24 -10.10 -2.60
CA ARG A 11 -12.33 -10.21 -4.04
C ARG A 11 -10.96 -10.06 -4.65
N THR A 12 -10.48 -11.12 -5.29
CA THR A 12 -9.29 -11.09 -6.13
C THR A 12 -9.62 -10.51 -7.51
N GLN A 13 -8.82 -9.55 -7.96
CA GLN A 13 -8.99 -8.87 -9.25
C GLN A 13 -7.66 -8.82 -10.00
N ALA A 14 -7.67 -9.10 -11.29
CA ALA A 14 -6.50 -8.93 -12.15
C ALA A 14 -6.12 -7.44 -12.28
N ILE A 15 -4.82 -7.15 -12.30
CA ILE A 15 -4.33 -5.79 -12.57
C ILE A 15 -4.42 -5.54 -14.07
N SER A 16 -5.14 -4.48 -14.45
CA SER A 16 -5.34 -4.05 -15.82
C SER A 16 -4.38 -2.90 -16.20
N SER A 17 -3.07 -3.11 -16.04
CA SER A 17 -2.07 -2.09 -16.35
C SER A 17 -0.79 -2.72 -16.87
N PRO A 18 -0.20 -2.20 -17.96
CA PRO A 18 1.11 -2.65 -18.46
C PRO A 18 2.30 -2.08 -17.67
N ILE A 19 2.07 -1.61 -16.46
CA ILE A 19 3.10 -1.00 -15.61
C ILE A 19 4.22 -1.99 -15.27
N ARG A 20 5.47 -1.55 -15.42
CA ARG A 20 6.68 -2.32 -15.15
C ARG A 20 7.72 -1.50 -14.40
N ASN A 21 8.46 -2.17 -13.52
CA ASN A 21 9.70 -1.66 -12.96
C ASN A 21 10.89 -2.50 -13.45
N ALA A 22 12.07 -2.39 -12.81
CA ALA A 22 13.25 -3.15 -13.20
C ALA A 22 13.13 -4.68 -13.05
N TYR A 23 12.17 -5.15 -12.24
CA TYR A 23 11.98 -6.56 -11.90
C TYR A 23 10.64 -7.12 -12.32
N ILE A 24 9.58 -6.34 -12.20
CA ILE A 24 8.21 -6.84 -12.12
C ILE A 24 7.39 -6.28 -13.28
N ASP A 25 6.71 -7.18 -13.99
CA ASP A 25 5.59 -6.88 -14.87
C ASP A 25 4.29 -7.10 -14.08
N PHE A 26 3.65 -6.01 -13.68
CA PHE A 26 2.43 -6.08 -12.87
C PHE A 26 1.20 -6.52 -13.66
N SER A 27 1.25 -6.48 -15.01
CA SER A 27 0.12 -6.89 -15.85
C SER A 27 -0.27 -8.36 -15.68
N GLN A 28 0.66 -9.18 -15.17
CA GLN A 28 0.45 -10.61 -14.93
C GLN A 28 -0.05 -10.92 -13.52
N MET A 29 -0.27 -9.89 -12.69
CA MET A 29 -0.57 -10.07 -11.27
C MET A 29 -2.03 -9.76 -10.93
N THR A 30 -2.43 -10.17 -9.72
CA THR A 30 -3.73 -9.86 -9.13
C THR A 30 -3.58 -9.05 -7.87
N ILE A 31 -4.61 -8.34 -7.49
CA ILE A 31 -4.78 -7.71 -6.18
C ILE A 31 -5.95 -8.38 -5.46
N SER A 32 -5.90 -8.42 -4.13
CA SER A 32 -7.04 -8.74 -3.29
C SER A 32 -7.56 -7.48 -2.63
N VAL A 33 -8.87 -7.31 -2.65
CA VAL A 33 -9.59 -6.24 -1.94
C VAL A 33 -10.45 -6.88 -0.87
N VAL A 34 -10.41 -6.35 0.35
CA VAL A 34 -11.12 -6.88 1.50
C VAL A 34 -12.10 -5.84 2.02
N ALA A 35 -13.29 -6.30 2.43
CA ALA A 35 -14.27 -5.54 3.19
C ALA A 35 -14.55 -6.26 4.51
N VAL A 36 -14.29 -5.60 5.64
CA VAL A 36 -14.66 -6.04 6.99
C VAL A 36 -15.95 -5.33 7.38
N ILE A 37 -17.03 -6.08 7.51
CA ILE A 37 -18.37 -5.56 7.79
C ILE A 37 -18.66 -5.75 9.27
N THR A 38 -19.06 -4.67 9.95
CA THR A 38 -19.38 -4.69 11.39
C THR A 38 -20.90 -4.57 11.61
N ASP A 39 -21.36 -4.85 12.83
CA ASP A 39 -22.74 -4.59 13.28
C ASP A 39 -22.97 -3.15 13.75
N VAL A 40 -21.93 -2.30 13.72
CA VAL A 40 -22.08 -0.86 14.00
C VAL A 40 -22.77 -0.19 12.82
N VAL A 41 -23.76 0.65 13.12
CA VAL A 41 -24.54 1.35 12.08
C VAL A 41 -24.34 2.85 12.23
N HIS A 42 -23.91 3.51 11.15
CA HIS A 42 -23.89 4.96 11.01
C HIS A 42 -24.78 5.34 9.82
N ASP A 43 -25.68 6.31 10.03
CA ASP A 43 -26.61 6.82 9.01
C ASP A 43 -27.42 5.70 8.32
N GLY A 44 -27.84 4.70 9.09
CA GLY A 44 -28.63 3.56 8.60
C GLY A 44 -27.86 2.53 7.79
N LYS A 45 -26.51 2.61 7.75
CA LYS A 45 -25.65 1.68 7.02
C LYS A 45 -24.61 1.04 7.96
N PRO A 46 -24.28 -0.24 7.77
CA PRO A 46 -23.20 -0.85 8.53
C PRO A 46 -21.87 -0.15 8.26
N VAL A 47 -21.05 0.00 9.29
CA VAL A 47 -19.69 0.45 9.13
C VAL A 47 -18.86 -0.66 8.49
N ILE A 48 -18.20 -0.33 7.37
CA ILE A 48 -17.38 -1.25 6.59
C ILE A 48 -15.97 -0.68 6.50
N GLY A 49 -14.98 -1.46 6.93
CA GLY A 49 -13.58 -1.17 6.71
C GLY A 49 -13.06 -1.84 5.44
N TYR A 50 -12.22 -1.14 4.69
CA TYR A 50 -11.63 -1.62 3.45
C TYR A 50 -10.11 -1.71 3.54
N GLY A 51 -9.56 -2.77 2.94
CA GLY A 51 -8.14 -2.97 2.76
C GLY A 51 -7.84 -3.60 1.41
N PHE A 52 -6.61 -3.43 0.93
CA PHE A 52 -6.16 -4.06 -0.31
C PHE A 52 -4.66 -4.29 -0.29
N ASN A 53 -4.18 -5.28 -1.04
CA ASN A 53 -2.75 -5.40 -1.27
C ASN A 53 -2.32 -4.54 -2.46
N SER A 54 -1.19 -3.84 -2.33
CA SER A 54 -0.79 -2.82 -3.29
C SER A 54 0.15 -3.30 -4.40
N ASN A 55 0.73 -4.47 -4.30
CA ASN A 55 1.84 -4.88 -5.16
C ASN A 55 1.55 -6.07 -6.06
N GLY A 56 0.28 -6.31 -6.41
CA GLY A 56 -0.06 -7.37 -7.34
C GLY A 56 0.47 -8.72 -6.90
N ARG A 57 -0.02 -9.24 -5.79
CA ARG A 57 0.39 -10.53 -5.24
C ARG A 57 -0.60 -11.61 -5.61
N TYR A 58 -0.10 -12.82 -5.82
CA TYR A 58 -0.93 -14.01 -6.01
C TYR A 58 -1.21 -14.72 -4.69
N GLY A 59 -2.36 -15.40 -4.61
CA GLY A 59 -2.65 -16.34 -3.53
C GLY A 59 -3.18 -15.76 -2.22
N GLN A 60 -3.30 -14.43 -2.07
CA GLN A 60 -3.83 -13.84 -0.85
C GLN A 60 -5.29 -14.18 -0.61
N GLY A 61 -6.10 -14.27 -1.66
CA GLY A 61 -7.53 -14.61 -1.55
C GLY A 61 -7.75 -15.93 -0.79
N GLY A 62 -7.00 -16.97 -1.09
CA GLY A 62 -7.05 -18.25 -0.37
C GLY A 62 -6.61 -18.09 1.10
N LEU A 63 -5.48 -17.43 1.36
CA LEU A 63 -5.02 -17.18 2.72
C LEU A 63 -6.01 -16.36 3.54
N ILE A 64 -6.61 -15.32 2.94
CA ILE A 64 -7.60 -14.48 3.60
C ILE A 64 -8.84 -15.30 3.93
N ASN A 65 -9.46 -15.96 2.93
CA ASN A 65 -10.75 -16.63 3.07
C ASN A 65 -10.70 -17.90 3.91
N GLU A 66 -9.61 -18.70 3.76
CA GLU A 66 -9.55 -20.04 4.35
C GLU A 66 -8.80 -20.07 5.70
N ARG A 67 -7.95 -19.05 5.96
CA ARG A 67 -7.08 -19.06 7.13
C ARG A 67 -7.35 -17.91 8.09
N PHE A 68 -7.30 -16.65 7.65
CA PHE A 68 -7.28 -15.50 8.55
C PHE A 68 -8.66 -14.90 8.83
N ALA A 69 -9.54 -14.77 7.85
CA ALA A 69 -10.89 -14.30 8.06
C ALA A 69 -11.70 -15.20 9.02
N PRO A 70 -11.64 -16.55 8.92
CA PRO A 70 -12.30 -17.41 9.90
C PRO A 70 -11.84 -17.22 11.34
N ARG A 71 -10.58 -16.86 11.58
CA ARG A 71 -10.07 -16.59 12.93
C ARG A 71 -10.70 -15.36 13.55
N LEU A 72 -10.93 -14.32 12.74
CA LEU A 72 -11.62 -13.10 13.18
C LEU A 72 -13.11 -13.33 13.39
N LEU A 73 -13.77 -14.05 12.48
CA LEU A 73 -15.21 -14.32 12.55
C LEU A 73 -15.58 -15.28 13.68
N ASN A 74 -14.70 -16.22 14.04
CA ASN A 74 -14.90 -17.18 15.14
C ASN A 74 -14.35 -16.69 16.48
N ALA A 75 -13.64 -15.56 16.52
CA ALA A 75 -13.15 -15.00 17.77
C ALA A 75 -14.32 -14.54 18.65
N GLU A 76 -14.19 -14.68 19.99
CA GLU A 76 -15.14 -14.07 20.90
C GLU A 76 -15.15 -12.55 20.67
N PRO A 77 -16.29 -11.92 20.34
CA PRO A 77 -16.32 -10.52 19.94
C PRO A 77 -15.67 -9.57 20.96
N LYS A 78 -15.84 -9.82 22.24
CA LYS A 78 -15.21 -9.01 23.32
C LYS A 78 -13.69 -9.09 23.29
N SER A 79 -13.11 -10.18 22.80
CA SER A 79 -11.66 -10.33 22.70
C SER A 79 -11.04 -9.45 21.62
N LEU A 80 -11.83 -8.97 20.68
CA LEU A 80 -11.41 -8.08 19.59
C LEU A 80 -11.66 -6.60 19.89
N MET A 81 -12.22 -6.27 21.07
CA MET A 81 -12.55 -4.90 21.45
C MET A 81 -11.42 -4.23 22.23
N ASN A 82 -11.37 -2.91 22.13
CA ASN A 82 -10.48 -2.09 22.94
C ASN A 82 -10.86 -2.17 24.45
N THR A 83 -9.99 -1.65 25.31
CA THR A 83 -10.18 -1.70 26.77
C THR A 83 -11.41 -0.91 27.22
N ALA A 84 -11.78 0.17 26.52
CA ALA A 84 -12.98 0.96 26.80
C ALA A 84 -14.27 0.22 26.44
N GLY A 85 -14.20 -0.78 25.55
CA GLY A 85 -15.36 -1.57 25.14
C GLY A 85 -16.29 -0.81 24.19
N ASP A 86 -15.79 0.20 23.49
CA ASP A 86 -16.56 1.07 22.59
C ASP A 86 -16.08 1.02 21.12
N ASN A 87 -14.96 0.30 20.84
CA ASN A 87 -14.44 0.14 19.49
C ASN A 87 -13.72 -1.20 19.33
N LEU A 88 -13.40 -1.56 18.09
CA LEU A 88 -12.46 -2.64 17.77
C LEU A 88 -11.03 -2.23 18.19
N ASP A 89 -10.22 -3.26 18.49
CA ASP A 89 -8.78 -3.12 18.71
C ASP A 89 -8.03 -3.87 17.61
N PRO A 90 -7.44 -3.16 16.63
CA PRO A 90 -6.70 -3.79 15.53
C PRO A 90 -5.52 -4.64 16.00
N HIS A 91 -4.88 -4.30 17.14
CA HIS A 91 -3.78 -5.11 17.68
C HIS A 91 -4.28 -6.47 18.21
N LYS A 92 -5.41 -6.49 18.92
CA LYS A 92 -6.03 -7.75 19.35
C LYS A 92 -6.53 -8.58 18.18
N ALA A 93 -7.05 -7.92 17.14
CA ALA A 93 -7.44 -8.59 15.89
C ALA A 93 -6.22 -9.18 15.17
N TRP A 94 -5.08 -8.46 15.16
CA TRP A 94 -3.80 -8.98 14.68
C TRP A 94 -3.38 -10.24 15.45
N ASP A 95 -3.42 -10.19 16.77
CA ASP A 95 -3.07 -11.32 17.63
C ASP A 95 -3.97 -12.54 17.36
N ALA A 96 -5.28 -12.31 17.16
CA ALA A 96 -6.21 -13.36 16.79
C ALA A 96 -5.87 -13.98 15.43
N MET A 97 -5.52 -13.18 14.41
CA MET A 97 -5.07 -13.68 13.11
C MET A 97 -3.77 -14.46 13.22
N MET A 98 -2.84 -14.01 14.05
CA MET A 98 -1.51 -14.62 14.21
C MET A 98 -1.48 -15.76 15.24
N ALA A 99 -2.59 -16.07 15.89
CA ALA A 99 -2.65 -17.20 16.80
C ALA A 99 -2.25 -18.51 16.11
N ASN A 100 -1.37 -19.28 16.77
CA ASN A 100 -0.83 -20.55 16.25
C ASN A 100 -0.03 -20.40 14.93
N GLU A 101 0.60 -19.24 14.72
CA GLU A 101 1.53 -19.01 13.62
C GLU A 101 2.98 -19.10 14.11
N LYS A 102 3.85 -19.61 13.25
CA LYS A 102 5.31 -19.55 13.52
C LYS A 102 5.77 -18.09 13.48
N PRO A 103 6.70 -17.68 14.37
CA PRO A 103 7.34 -16.36 14.26
C PRO A 103 8.06 -16.16 12.93
N GLY A 104 8.22 -14.90 12.51
CA GLY A 104 8.95 -14.51 11.31
C GLY A 104 8.07 -14.35 10.07
N GLY A 105 8.67 -13.87 8.99
CA GLY A 105 8.03 -13.68 7.69
C GLY A 105 7.92 -15.00 6.94
N HIS A 106 6.73 -15.43 6.61
CA HIS A 106 6.45 -16.64 5.86
C HIS A 106 5.73 -16.29 4.55
N GLY A 107 6.50 -15.77 3.59
CA GLY A 107 6.01 -15.49 2.24
C GLY A 107 4.77 -14.58 2.23
N GLU A 108 3.75 -15.02 1.56
CA GLU A 108 2.53 -14.25 1.30
C GLU A 108 1.62 -14.06 2.53
N ARG A 109 1.91 -14.77 3.63
CA ARG A 109 1.16 -14.63 4.89
C ARG A 109 1.08 -13.19 5.39
N SER A 110 2.22 -12.50 5.42
CA SER A 110 2.31 -11.12 5.90
C SER A 110 1.47 -10.16 5.06
N VAL A 111 1.40 -10.41 3.75
CA VAL A 111 0.58 -9.59 2.83
C VAL A 111 -0.91 -9.82 3.08
N ALA A 112 -1.34 -11.08 3.25
CA ALA A 112 -2.73 -11.42 3.53
C ALA A 112 -3.21 -10.83 4.87
N VAL A 113 -2.42 -10.99 5.94
CA VAL A 113 -2.72 -10.42 7.26
C VAL A 113 -2.74 -8.89 7.20
N GLY A 114 -1.75 -8.26 6.53
CA GLY A 114 -1.71 -6.79 6.39
C GLY A 114 -2.89 -6.24 5.59
N THR A 115 -3.45 -6.99 4.63
CA THR A 115 -4.66 -6.58 3.90
C THR A 115 -5.89 -6.53 4.82
N LEU A 116 -6.05 -7.53 5.69
CA LEU A 116 -7.10 -7.55 6.72
C LEU A 116 -6.88 -6.47 7.78
N ASP A 117 -5.64 -6.30 8.22
CA ASP A 117 -5.25 -5.27 9.20
C ASP A 117 -5.59 -3.86 8.73
N MET A 118 -5.30 -3.52 7.48
CA MET A 118 -5.75 -2.24 6.89
C MET A 118 -7.27 -2.06 6.97
N ALA A 119 -8.04 -3.11 6.65
CA ALA A 119 -9.50 -3.05 6.73
C ALA A 119 -10.00 -2.89 8.18
N LEU A 120 -9.32 -3.51 9.15
CA LEU A 120 -9.64 -3.37 10.57
C LEU A 120 -9.35 -1.96 11.09
N TRP A 121 -8.20 -1.38 10.73
CA TRP A 121 -7.87 0.01 11.06
C TRP A 121 -8.85 1.00 10.44
N ASP A 122 -9.25 0.78 9.18
CA ASP A 122 -10.25 1.61 8.51
C ASP A 122 -11.63 1.51 9.18
N ALA A 123 -12.07 0.30 9.55
CA ALA A 123 -13.30 0.10 10.32
C ALA A 123 -13.24 0.81 11.67
N THR A 124 -12.15 0.65 12.42
CA THR A 124 -11.94 1.25 13.74
C THR A 124 -11.99 2.77 13.66
N ALA A 125 -11.34 3.36 12.66
CA ALA A 125 -11.34 4.81 12.44
C ALA A 125 -12.75 5.32 12.10
N LYS A 126 -13.50 4.61 11.27
CA LYS A 126 -14.88 4.94 10.91
C LYS A 126 -15.85 4.83 12.09
N ILE A 127 -15.70 3.79 12.94
CA ILE A 127 -16.49 3.64 14.18
C ILE A 127 -16.24 4.83 15.11
N ALA A 128 -14.98 5.28 15.23
CA ALA A 128 -14.62 6.45 16.02
C ALA A 128 -15.05 7.80 15.38
N GLY A 129 -15.52 7.79 14.13
CA GLY A 129 -15.85 9.03 13.40
C GLY A 129 -14.62 9.89 13.07
N LEU A 130 -13.42 9.30 13.00
CA LEU A 130 -12.16 9.99 12.81
C LEU A 130 -11.44 9.51 11.55
N PRO A 131 -10.71 10.40 10.84
CA PRO A 131 -9.69 9.94 9.90
C PRO A 131 -8.62 9.12 10.62
N LEU A 132 -8.11 8.06 9.97
CA LEU A 132 -7.16 7.13 10.58
C LEU A 132 -5.92 7.84 11.18
N PHE A 133 -5.35 8.82 10.49
CA PHE A 133 -4.18 9.54 10.99
C PHE A 133 -4.43 10.27 12.32
N ARG A 134 -5.66 10.76 12.55
CA ARG A 134 -6.05 11.36 13.83
C ARG A 134 -6.26 10.33 14.92
N LEU A 135 -6.89 9.20 14.58
CA LEU A 135 -7.05 8.09 15.52
C LEU A 135 -5.68 7.60 16.02
N LEU A 136 -4.74 7.39 15.10
CA LEU A 136 -3.37 6.97 15.43
C LEU A 136 -2.66 7.99 16.32
N ALA A 137 -2.73 9.27 15.99
CA ALA A 137 -2.12 10.33 16.82
C ALA A 137 -2.71 10.32 18.24
N GLN A 138 -4.03 10.22 18.38
CA GLN A 138 -4.69 10.14 19.70
C GLN A 138 -4.24 8.92 20.50
N GLN A 139 -4.12 7.74 19.89
CA GLN A 139 -3.67 6.54 20.57
C GLN A 139 -2.23 6.66 21.12
N HIS A 140 -1.41 7.49 20.47
CA HIS A 140 -0.03 7.75 20.88
C HIS A 140 0.13 9.03 21.71
N GLY A 141 -0.97 9.70 22.08
CA GLY A 141 -0.92 10.96 22.85
C GLY A 141 -0.26 12.11 22.07
N LEU A 142 -0.35 12.09 20.74
CA LEU A 142 0.26 13.06 19.84
C LEU A 142 -0.83 13.96 19.21
N GLU A 143 -0.43 15.18 18.85
CA GLU A 143 -1.23 16.02 17.96
C GLU A 143 -1.04 15.57 16.52
N ALA A 144 -2.16 15.45 15.79
CA ALA A 144 -2.14 14.98 14.40
C ALA A 144 -1.69 16.11 13.46
N ASP A 145 -0.57 15.95 12.77
CA ASP A 145 -0.20 16.81 11.64
C ASP A 145 -0.92 16.31 10.37
N PRO A 146 -1.79 17.11 9.76
CA PRO A 146 -2.46 16.73 8.51
C PRO A 146 -1.54 16.81 7.30
N ARG A 147 -0.31 17.29 7.45
CA ARG A 147 0.67 17.45 6.38
C ARG A 147 1.80 16.46 6.55
N VAL A 148 2.15 15.80 5.46
CA VAL A 148 3.31 14.90 5.37
C VAL A 148 4.08 15.22 4.09
N PHE A 149 5.42 15.17 4.17
CA PHE A 149 6.24 15.27 2.97
C PHE A 149 5.94 14.09 2.04
N VAL A 150 5.70 14.39 0.76
CA VAL A 150 5.47 13.40 -0.29
C VAL A 150 6.27 13.75 -1.54
N TYR A 151 6.59 12.73 -2.32
CA TYR A 151 7.11 12.86 -3.68
C TYR A 151 6.16 12.18 -4.66
N ALA A 152 6.12 12.64 -5.91
CA ALA A 152 5.39 11.95 -6.97
C ALA A 152 6.24 10.82 -7.54
N ALA A 153 5.73 9.59 -7.47
CA ALA A 153 6.41 8.41 -8.01
C ALA A 153 5.86 8.04 -9.39
N GLY A 154 6.75 7.97 -10.38
CA GLY A 154 6.43 7.60 -11.76
C GLY A 154 7.63 7.08 -12.51
N GLY A 155 7.76 7.45 -13.77
CA GLY A 155 8.87 7.05 -14.62
C GLY A 155 8.98 5.53 -14.79
N TYR A 156 7.87 4.80 -14.65
CA TYR A 156 7.82 3.37 -14.90
C TYR A 156 8.06 3.08 -16.39
N TYR A 157 8.45 1.87 -16.68
CA TYR A 157 8.59 1.37 -18.03
C TYR A 157 7.23 0.90 -18.54
N TYR A 158 6.82 1.46 -19.67
CA TYR A 158 5.62 1.05 -20.39
C TYR A 158 5.97 0.74 -21.84
N PRO A 159 5.34 -0.24 -22.46
CA PRO A 159 5.49 -0.46 -23.89
C PRO A 159 5.16 0.82 -24.69
N GLY A 160 6.08 1.27 -25.53
CA GLY A 160 5.88 2.46 -26.37
C GLY A 160 6.05 3.81 -25.68
N LYS A 161 6.40 3.85 -24.39
CA LYS A 161 6.69 5.10 -23.68
C LYS A 161 8.08 5.59 -24.03
N ASP A 162 8.15 6.65 -24.82
CA ASP A 162 9.38 7.33 -25.23
C ASP A 162 9.79 8.44 -24.23
N LEU A 163 10.88 9.15 -24.55
CA LEU A 163 11.37 10.24 -23.71
C LEU A 163 10.41 11.44 -23.65
N SER A 164 9.63 11.67 -24.71
CA SER A 164 8.62 12.75 -24.72
C SER A 164 7.52 12.46 -23.71
N ALA A 165 6.95 11.25 -23.76
CA ALA A 165 5.92 10.83 -22.80
C ALA A 165 6.45 10.81 -21.34
N LEU A 166 7.74 10.50 -21.14
CA LEU A 166 8.38 10.58 -19.84
C LEU A 166 8.50 12.03 -19.34
N ARG A 167 8.92 12.97 -20.21
CA ARG A 167 8.96 14.40 -19.90
C ARG A 167 7.59 14.94 -19.54
N ASP A 168 6.57 14.63 -20.32
CA ASP A 168 5.18 15.08 -20.08
C ASP A 168 4.66 14.58 -18.73
N GLU A 169 4.94 13.31 -18.38
CA GLU A 169 4.58 12.76 -17.07
C GLU A 169 5.25 13.54 -15.94
N MET A 170 6.56 13.79 -16.01
CA MET A 170 7.30 14.50 -14.96
C MET A 170 6.88 15.97 -14.86
N CYS A 171 6.66 16.64 -15.98
CA CYS A 171 6.08 17.99 -15.97
C CYS A 171 4.73 18.01 -15.28
N SER A 172 3.86 17.04 -15.53
CA SER A 172 2.54 16.97 -14.90
C SER A 172 2.60 16.89 -13.37
N TYR A 173 3.65 16.28 -12.81
CA TYR A 173 3.86 16.22 -11.37
C TYR A 173 4.32 17.58 -10.81
N VAL A 174 5.27 18.23 -11.47
CA VAL A 174 5.74 19.57 -11.08
C VAL A 174 4.61 20.60 -11.16
N ASP A 175 3.77 20.53 -12.19
CA ASP A 175 2.62 21.43 -12.38
C ASP A 175 1.54 21.23 -11.31
N ARG A 176 1.48 20.05 -10.68
CA ARG A 176 0.65 19.77 -9.50
C ARG A 176 1.26 20.23 -8.18
N GLY A 177 2.47 20.80 -8.20
CA GLY A 177 3.16 21.34 -7.03
C GLY A 177 4.09 20.37 -6.31
N TYR A 178 4.40 19.19 -6.89
CA TYR A 178 5.43 18.32 -6.33
C TYR A 178 6.82 18.90 -6.61
N ASN A 179 7.61 19.07 -5.57
CA ASN A 179 8.99 19.55 -5.63
C ASN A 179 10.03 18.42 -5.53
N VAL A 180 9.59 17.18 -5.42
CA VAL A 180 10.40 15.97 -5.58
C VAL A 180 9.62 14.99 -6.43
N VAL A 181 10.25 14.47 -7.48
CA VAL A 181 9.70 13.38 -8.31
C VAL A 181 10.63 12.19 -8.25
N LYS A 182 10.09 10.99 -8.40
CA LYS A 182 10.88 9.75 -8.42
C LYS A 182 10.59 8.97 -9.69
N MET A 183 11.66 8.52 -10.38
CA MET A 183 11.54 7.64 -11.53
C MET A 183 12.18 6.27 -11.29
N LYS A 184 11.74 5.29 -12.06
CA LYS A 184 12.34 3.94 -12.08
C LYS A 184 13.54 3.91 -13.00
N ILE A 185 14.61 3.23 -12.54
CA ILE A 185 15.84 2.92 -13.29
C ILE A 185 16.16 1.43 -13.19
N GLY A 186 17.12 0.94 -13.97
CA GLY A 186 17.59 -0.45 -13.94
C GLY A 186 16.74 -1.43 -14.76
N GLY A 187 15.72 -0.97 -15.46
CA GLY A 187 14.90 -1.79 -16.35
C GLY A 187 15.29 -1.68 -17.82
N ALA A 188 16.22 -0.79 -18.16
CA ALA A 188 16.78 -0.59 -19.50
C ALA A 188 18.32 -0.70 -19.45
N SER A 189 19.00 -0.46 -20.58
CA SER A 189 20.45 -0.33 -20.59
C SER A 189 20.92 0.90 -19.79
N LEU A 190 22.19 0.91 -19.35
CA LEU A 190 22.77 2.07 -18.66
C LEU A 190 22.66 3.35 -19.53
N GLU A 191 22.89 3.22 -20.84
CA GLU A 191 22.81 4.33 -21.80
C GLU A 191 21.38 4.86 -21.93
N ASP A 192 20.39 3.96 -22.08
CA ASP A 192 18.98 4.36 -22.17
C ASP A 192 18.50 4.99 -20.87
N ASP A 193 18.85 4.43 -19.70
CA ASP A 193 18.49 5.02 -18.42
C ASP A 193 19.18 6.36 -18.17
N ARG A 194 20.41 6.54 -18.66
CA ARG A 194 21.07 7.86 -18.67
C ARG A 194 20.28 8.86 -19.48
N ALA A 195 19.91 8.52 -20.71
CA ALA A 195 19.08 9.39 -21.56
C ALA A 195 17.72 9.74 -20.93
N ARG A 196 17.11 8.78 -20.22
CA ARG A 196 15.89 9.02 -19.46
C ARG A 196 16.08 9.96 -18.28
N ILE A 197 17.17 9.79 -17.50
CA ILE A 197 17.52 10.67 -16.38
C ILE A 197 17.80 12.10 -16.89
N GLU A 198 18.61 12.26 -17.94
CA GLU A 198 18.91 13.56 -18.54
C GLU A 198 17.65 14.25 -19.05
N ALA A 199 16.77 13.52 -19.72
CA ALA A 199 15.48 14.04 -20.20
C ALA A 199 14.58 14.52 -19.06
N VAL A 200 14.59 13.87 -17.91
CA VAL A 200 13.84 14.28 -16.72
C VAL A 200 14.50 15.50 -16.07
N LEU A 201 15.81 15.49 -15.87
CA LEU A 201 16.54 16.63 -15.29
C LEU A 201 16.37 17.90 -16.11
N GLU A 202 16.35 17.79 -17.44
CA GLU A 202 16.09 18.92 -18.36
C GLU A 202 14.74 19.60 -18.07
N VAL A 203 13.66 18.83 -17.87
CA VAL A 203 12.32 19.40 -17.63
C VAL A 203 12.10 19.82 -16.18
N LEU A 204 12.83 19.24 -15.23
CA LEU A 204 12.75 19.66 -13.84
C LEU A 204 13.46 20.99 -13.59
N GLY A 205 14.65 21.19 -14.18
CA GLY A 205 15.49 22.37 -13.92
C GLY A 205 15.65 22.60 -12.40
N ASP A 206 15.44 23.83 -11.97
CA ASP A 206 15.49 24.22 -10.56
C ASP A 206 14.13 24.06 -9.83
N ARG A 207 13.08 23.59 -10.52
CA ARG A 207 11.73 23.54 -9.96
C ARG A 207 11.50 22.34 -9.03
N ALA A 208 12.23 21.25 -9.24
CA ALA A 208 12.07 20.01 -8.48
C ALA A 208 13.35 19.17 -8.45
N GLN A 209 13.44 18.30 -7.45
CA GLN A 209 14.52 17.31 -7.32
C GLN A 209 14.11 15.97 -7.90
N LEU A 210 15.09 15.23 -8.44
CA LEU A 210 14.90 13.87 -8.93
C LEU A 210 15.42 12.85 -7.92
N ALA A 211 14.57 11.87 -7.59
CA ALA A 211 14.94 10.62 -6.95
C ALA A 211 14.86 9.47 -7.96
N VAL A 212 15.75 8.49 -7.84
CA VAL A 212 15.76 7.29 -8.69
C VAL A 212 15.62 6.01 -7.87
N ASP A 213 15.04 4.97 -8.45
CA ASP A 213 14.74 3.72 -7.74
C ASP A 213 14.91 2.51 -8.69
N ALA A 214 15.93 1.71 -8.42
CA ALA A 214 16.24 0.48 -9.15
C ALA A 214 15.53 -0.77 -8.58
N ASN A 215 14.71 -0.65 -7.54
CA ASN A 215 14.01 -1.76 -6.89
C ASN A 215 14.92 -2.92 -6.46
N GLY A 216 16.13 -2.65 -5.99
CA GLY A 216 17.09 -3.67 -5.58
C GLY A 216 17.70 -4.48 -6.73
N ARG A 217 17.61 -3.99 -7.97
CA ARG A 217 18.10 -4.69 -9.17
C ARG A 217 19.62 -4.76 -9.25
N PHE A 218 20.33 -3.77 -8.71
CA PHE A 218 21.74 -3.61 -8.91
C PHE A 218 22.58 -4.49 -7.99
N ASP A 219 23.62 -5.09 -8.53
CA ASP A 219 24.78 -5.50 -7.77
C ASP A 219 25.70 -4.27 -7.48
N LEU A 220 26.77 -4.48 -6.73
CA LEU A 220 27.66 -3.39 -6.33
C LEU A 220 28.27 -2.67 -7.55
N GLN A 221 28.77 -3.42 -8.55
CA GLN A 221 29.41 -2.81 -9.71
C GLN A 221 28.41 -1.99 -10.53
N THR A 222 27.23 -2.54 -10.81
CA THR A 222 26.16 -1.82 -11.51
C THR A 222 25.74 -0.56 -10.74
N ALA A 223 25.63 -0.63 -9.41
CA ALA A 223 25.30 0.54 -8.59
C ALA A 223 26.39 1.63 -8.68
N LEU A 224 27.66 1.24 -8.71
CA LEU A 224 28.78 2.18 -8.89
C LEU A 224 28.78 2.82 -10.29
N ASP A 225 28.48 2.04 -11.33
CA ASP A 225 28.40 2.54 -12.70
C ASP A 225 27.27 3.58 -12.86
N TYR A 226 26.11 3.34 -12.24
CA TYR A 226 25.01 4.31 -12.20
C TYR A 226 25.33 5.55 -11.34
N ALA A 227 26.06 5.38 -10.25
CA ALA A 227 26.46 6.51 -9.40
C ALA A 227 27.56 7.40 -10.02
N ALA A 228 28.30 6.87 -10.99
CA ALA A 228 29.33 7.60 -11.72
C ALA A 228 28.80 8.37 -12.95
N MET A 229 27.53 8.20 -13.29
CA MET A 229 26.82 8.96 -14.33
C MET A 229 26.64 10.44 -13.96
#